data_d1624777cb32c5b275182e7082bb2570
#
_entry.id   d1624777cb32c5b275182e7082bb2570
#
_cell.length_a   1.000
_cell.length_b   1.000
_cell.length_c   1.000
_cell.angle_alpha   90.00
_cell.angle_beta   90.00
_cell.angle_gamma   90.00
#
_symmetry.space_group_name_H-M   'P 1'
#
loop_
_entity.id
_entity.type
_entity.pdbx_description
1 polymer ?
#
loop_
_entity_poly.entity_id
_entity_poly.type
_entity_poly.pdbx_seq_one_letter_code
_entity_poly.pdbx_strand_id
1 'polypeptide(L)'
;NRLLFTGHSHQAWPDCALEGQIEYFHASAYLIDKKWDLAFKKTEVLREYLRTYYDDPTGLYCREESTHFLFVSLMSAWNLVNKPKIITSEGEFYSLARQLARFSEAGLEVVKIPASIDEDFLANIQNNLDNKTSAVMISRVYFQSGLINPHLCEIAKICREHGVPLVIDDYHGTNVVPLSIRDEGLEDTFILIGGYKYLQWGEANCFLRFPKDCTLRPVITGWFASFDSLQKKQDFSKPVEFDPGD
;
A
#
# COMPACT_ATOMS: atom_id res chain seq x y z
N ASN A 1 26.73 -22.83 -3.74
CA ASN A 1 26.58 -21.45 -4.25
C ASN A 1 25.58 -21.44 -5.40
N ARG A 2 24.48 -20.68 -5.27
CA ARG A 2 23.46 -20.47 -6.31
C ARG A 2 23.47 -18.99 -6.71
N LEU A 3 23.40 -18.73 -8.01
CA LEU A 3 23.06 -17.40 -8.51
C LEU A 3 21.54 -17.26 -8.47
N LEU A 4 21.04 -16.34 -7.66
CA LEU A 4 19.60 -16.11 -7.48
C LEU A 4 19.15 -14.92 -8.34
N PHE A 5 18.20 -15.17 -9.25
CA PHE A 5 17.50 -14.15 -10.04
C PHE A 5 16.00 -14.14 -9.67
N THR A 6 15.70 -14.34 -8.39
CA THR A 6 14.34 -14.54 -7.88
C THR A 6 13.81 -13.38 -7.04
N GLY A 7 14.48 -12.24 -7.03
CA GLY A 7 14.09 -11.06 -6.23
C GLY A 7 12.67 -10.58 -6.46
N HIS A 8 12.13 -10.82 -7.65
CA HIS A 8 10.73 -10.57 -7.99
C HIS A 8 9.73 -11.47 -7.23
N SER A 9 10.21 -12.52 -6.60
CA SER A 9 9.38 -13.48 -5.86
C SER A 9 9.94 -13.71 -4.45
N HIS A 10 11.02 -14.44 -4.31
CA HIS A 10 11.65 -14.76 -3.02
C HIS A 10 13.16 -14.58 -3.12
N GLN A 11 13.75 -13.99 -2.10
CA GLN A 11 15.20 -13.85 -1.98
C GLN A 11 15.72 -14.63 -0.77
N ALA A 12 17.03 -14.91 -0.77
CA ALA A 12 17.71 -15.34 0.45
C ALA A 12 17.65 -14.18 1.47
N TRP A 13 17.37 -14.51 2.71
CA TRP A 13 17.41 -13.52 3.76
C TRP A 13 18.85 -13.05 4.00
N PRO A 14 19.07 -11.74 4.20
CA PRO A 14 20.40 -11.25 4.56
C PRO A 14 20.82 -11.71 5.96
N ASP A 15 22.11 -11.80 6.23
CA ASP A 15 22.63 -12.26 7.52
C ASP A 15 22.12 -11.41 8.69
N CYS A 16 21.94 -10.11 8.50
CA CYS A 16 21.38 -9.20 9.51
C CYS A 16 19.93 -9.53 9.91
N ALA A 17 19.20 -10.31 9.10
CA ALA A 17 17.85 -10.74 9.46
C ALA A 17 17.86 -11.67 10.68
N LEU A 18 18.87 -12.53 10.82
CA LEU A 18 19.03 -13.37 12.02
C LEU A 18 19.31 -12.51 13.26
N GLU A 19 20.18 -11.51 13.12
CA GLU A 19 20.49 -10.57 14.22
C GLU A 19 19.23 -9.83 14.67
N GLY A 20 18.41 -9.35 13.72
CA GLY A 20 17.14 -8.71 14.01
C GLY A 20 16.13 -9.63 14.72
N GLN A 21 16.07 -10.92 14.35
CA GLN A 21 15.22 -11.90 15.04
C GLN A 21 15.69 -12.15 16.48
N ILE A 22 16.99 -12.22 16.71
CA ILE A 22 17.57 -12.36 18.05
C ILE A 22 17.29 -11.12 18.88
N GLU A 23 17.49 -9.91 18.33
CA GLU A 23 17.16 -8.63 18.99
C GLU A 23 15.69 -8.60 19.42
N TYR A 24 14.77 -8.97 18.51
CA TYR A 24 13.34 -9.01 18.81
C TYR A 24 13.00 -10.04 19.90
N PHE A 25 13.62 -11.22 19.87
CA PHE A 25 13.46 -12.23 20.91
C PHE A 25 13.87 -11.67 22.28
N HIS A 26 15.05 -11.04 22.37
CA HIS A 26 15.53 -10.45 23.62
C HIS A 26 14.65 -9.30 24.10
N ALA A 27 14.21 -8.43 23.20
CA ALA A 27 13.27 -7.37 23.55
C ALA A 27 11.97 -7.93 24.13
N SER A 28 11.42 -8.96 23.49
CA SER A 28 10.18 -9.61 23.98
C SER A 28 10.37 -10.32 25.32
N ALA A 29 11.53 -10.97 25.54
CA ALA A 29 11.81 -11.72 26.74
C ALA A 29 12.16 -10.83 27.96
N TYR A 30 12.86 -9.72 27.73
CA TYR A 30 13.40 -8.91 28.83
C TYR A 30 12.68 -7.56 29.02
N LEU A 31 12.13 -6.97 27.95
CA LEU A 31 11.47 -5.67 28.03
C LEU A 31 9.94 -5.81 28.20
N ILE A 32 9.40 -6.98 27.89
CA ILE A 32 7.96 -7.30 28.01
C ILE A 32 7.11 -6.27 27.26
N ASP A 33 6.40 -5.39 27.97
CA ASP A 33 5.57 -4.31 27.41
C ASP A 33 6.40 -3.16 26.82
N LYS A 34 7.55 -2.84 27.40
CA LYS A 34 8.47 -1.81 26.88
C LYS A 34 9.10 -2.15 25.52
N LYS A 35 8.93 -3.39 25.03
CA LYS A 35 9.36 -3.76 23.68
C LYS A 35 8.72 -2.89 22.59
N TRP A 36 7.52 -2.36 22.86
CA TRP A 36 6.80 -1.52 21.91
C TRP A 36 7.56 -0.23 21.59
N ASP A 37 8.25 0.38 22.56
CA ASP A 37 9.10 1.54 22.31
C ASP A 37 10.21 1.25 21.30
N LEU A 38 10.78 0.04 21.36
CA LEU A 38 11.80 -0.40 20.42
C LEU A 38 11.18 -0.71 19.05
N ALA A 39 10.04 -1.39 19.02
CA ALA A 39 9.35 -1.74 17.80
C ALA A 39 8.92 -0.49 17.00
N PHE A 40 8.36 0.51 17.65
CA PHE A 40 7.97 1.77 17.01
C PHE A 40 9.20 2.55 16.50
N LYS A 41 10.30 2.60 17.25
CA LYS A 41 11.55 3.22 16.75
C LYS A 41 12.06 2.51 15.48
N LYS A 42 12.02 1.18 15.44
CA LYS A 42 12.42 0.42 14.25
C LYS A 42 11.47 0.69 13.08
N THR A 43 10.16 0.74 13.32
CA THR A 43 9.18 1.09 12.31
C THR A 43 9.42 2.48 11.73
N GLU A 44 9.77 3.47 12.57
CA GLU A 44 10.07 4.81 12.09
C GLU A 44 11.33 4.86 11.20
N VAL A 45 12.34 4.05 11.48
CA VAL A 45 13.51 3.89 10.58
C VAL A 45 13.07 3.41 9.19
N LEU A 46 12.13 2.45 9.12
CA LEU A 46 11.61 1.98 7.84
C LEU A 46 10.79 3.07 7.11
N ARG A 47 9.98 3.83 7.84
CA ARG A 47 9.23 4.97 7.29
C ARG A 47 10.15 6.04 6.70
N GLU A 48 11.21 6.38 7.42
CA GLU A 48 12.19 7.38 6.97
C GLU A 48 12.94 6.90 5.72
N TYR A 49 13.27 5.60 5.68
CA TYR A 49 13.82 5.01 4.46
C TYR A 49 12.86 5.17 3.27
N LEU A 50 11.56 4.88 3.45
CA LEU A 50 10.57 5.03 2.39
C LEU A 50 10.38 6.48 1.97
N ARG A 51 10.34 7.45 2.91
CA ARG A 51 10.28 8.88 2.58
C ARG A 51 11.47 9.31 1.72
N THR A 52 12.66 8.83 2.07
CA THR A 52 13.87 9.14 1.31
C THR A 52 13.85 8.47 -0.06
N TYR A 53 13.49 7.19 -0.11
CA TYR A 53 13.45 6.41 -1.35
C TYR A 53 12.47 6.98 -2.37
N TYR A 54 11.29 7.39 -1.92
CA TYR A 54 10.25 7.94 -2.77
C TYR A 54 10.32 9.46 -2.96
N ASP A 55 11.32 10.15 -2.38
CA ASP A 55 11.37 11.62 -2.35
C ASP A 55 10.02 12.22 -1.88
N ASP A 56 9.53 11.72 -0.75
CA ASP A 56 8.20 12.00 -0.20
C ASP A 56 8.25 12.55 1.25
N PRO A 57 8.67 13.81 1.43
CA PRO A 57 8.87 14.36 2.78
C PRO A 57 7.58 14.56 3.57
N THR A 58 6.43 14.49 2.93
CA THR A 58 5.14 14.80 3.54
C THR A 58 4.19 13.61 3.63
N GLY A 59 4.45 12.53 2.93
CA GLY A 59 3.61 11.34 2.94
C GLY A 59 3.61 10.62 4.28
N LEU A 60 2.49 10.01 4.58
CA LEU A 60 2.29 9.19 5.76
C LEU A 60 2.34 7.71 5.38
N TYR A 61 2.85 6.88 6.29
CA TYR A 61 3.06 5.46 6.03
C TYR A 61 2.53 4.64 7.20
N CYS A 62 1.46 3.89 7.02
CA CYS A 62 1.03 2.87 7.97
C CYS A 62 1.58 1.50 7.60
N ARG A 63 1.83 0.66 8.61
CA ARG A 63 2.42 -0.67 8.46
C ARG A 63 1.40 -1.75 8.78
N GLU A 64 1.47 -2.86 8.02
CA GLU A 64 0.66 -4.05 8.27
C GLU A 64 1.43 -5.31 7.86
N GLU A 65 0.94 -6.47 8.23
CA GLU A 65 1.57 -7.75 7.91
C GLU A 65 1.53 -8.09 6.41
N SER A 66 0.56 -7.57 5.66
CA SER A 66 0.48 -7.82 4.23
C SER A 66 -0.17 -6.66 3.48
N THR A 67 0.20 -6.49 2.20
CA THR A 67 -0.49 -5.55 1.30
C THR A 67 -1.96 -5.93 1.11
N HIS A 68 -2.32 -7.21 1.28
CA HIS A 68 -3.71 -7.64 1.25
C HIS A 68 -4.54 -6.97 2.36
N PHE A 69 -4.06 -7.00 3.60
CA PHE A 69 -4.77 -6.34 4.71
C PHE A 69 -4.80 -4.83 4.56
N LEU A 70 -3.70 -4.21 4.12
CA LEU A 70 -3.68 -2.77 3.80
C LEU A 70 -4.72 -2.41 2.74
N PHE A 71 -4.81 -3.22 1.68
CA PHE A 71 -5.78 -3.03 0.63
C PHE A 71 -7.22 -3.18 1.12
N VAL A 72 -7.52 -4.24 1.87
CA VAL A 72 -8.87 -4.48 2.40
C VAL A 72 -9.26 -3.38 3.40
N SER A 73 -8.33 -2.93 4.24
CA SER A 73 -8.53 -1.81 5.14
C SER A 73 -8.83 -0.51 4.37
N LEU A 74 -8.05 -0.20 3.33
CA LEU A 74 -8.29 0.95 2.46
C LEU A 74 -9.65 0.88 1.76
N MET A 75 -10.02 -0.30 1.21
CA MET A 75 -11.33 -0.52 0.60
C MET A 75 -12.47 -0.28 1.61
N SER A 76 -12.26 -0.64 2.86
CA SER A 76 -13.26 -0.43 3.92
C SER A 76 -13.48 1.04 4.31
N ALA A 77 -12.52 1.91 3.95
CA ALA A 77 -12.62 3.35 4.20
C ALA A 77 -13.40 4.11 3.13
N TRP A 78 -13.69 3.48 2.00
CA TRP A 78 -14.43 4.11 0.90
C TRP A 78 -15.94 3.86 0.99
N ASN A 79 -16.70 4.81 0.48
CA ASN A 79 -18.16 4.69 0.41
C ASN A 79 -18.60 3.82 -0.79
N LEU A 80 -18.31 2.53 -0.71
CA LEU A 80 -18.62 1.56 -1.76
C LEU A 80 -20.13 1.35 -1.98
N VAL A 81 -20.98 1.80 -1.05
CA VAL A 81 -22.44 1.74 -1.23
C VAL A 81 -22.91 2.76 -2.28
N ASN A 82 -22.39 3.98 -2.22
CA ASN A 82 -22.80 5.05 -3.14
C ASN A 82 -21.90 5.16 -4.37
N LYS A 83 -20.66 4.66 -4.28
CA LYS A 83 -19.70 4.60 -5.38
C LYS A 83 -19.19 3.17 -5.56
N PRO A 84 -20.01 2.26 -6.09
CA PRO A 84 -19.71 0.82 -6.11
C PRO A 84 -18.84 0.41 -7.30
N LYS A 85 -17.91 1.24 -7.76
CA LYS A 85 -17.09 0.97 -8.94
C LYS A 85 -15.61 1.17 -8.68
N ILE A 86 -14.81 0.19 -9.09
CA ILE A 86 -13.34 0.25 -9.13
C ILE A 86 -12.87 -0.01 -10.55
N ILE A 87 -11.92 0.79 -11.02
CA ILE A 87 -11.20 0.57 -12.28
C ILE A 87 -9.84 -0.02 -11.93
N THR A 88 -9.47 -1.11 -12.61
CA THR A 88 -8.18 -1.80 -12.39
C THR A 88 -7.68 -2.39 -13.72
N SER A 89 -6.48 -2.99 -13.72
CA SER A 89 -5.98 -3.68 -14.90
C SER A 89 -6.15 -5.20 -14.80
N GLU A 90 -6.06 -5.89 -15.94
CA GLU A 90 -6.01 -7.35 -16.02
C GLU A 90 -4.68 -7.92 -15.51
N GLY A 91 -3.66 -7.07 -15.35
CA GLY A 91 -2.30 -7.45 -14.96
C GLY A 91 -2.03 -7.41 -13.44
N GLU A 92 -3.04 -7.16 -12.61
CA GLU A 92 -2.85 -7.04 -11.18
C GLU A 92 -2.47 -8.37 -10.52
N PHE A 93 -1.69 -8.27 -9.42
CA PHE A 93 -1.25 -9.45 -8.69
C PHE A 93 -2.45 -10.22 -8.10
N TYR A 94 -2.28 -11.52 -7.94
CA TYR A 94 -3.34 -12.46 -7.53
C TYR A 94 -4.10 -12.05 -6.25
N SER A 95 -3.44 -11.46 -5.26
CA SER A 95 -4.10 -11.03 -4.02
C SER A 95 -5.13 -9.94 -4.29
N LEU A 96 -4.76 -8.93 -5.09
CA LEU A 96 -5.67 -7.87 -5.52
C LEU A 96 -6.77 -8.40 -6.42
N ALA A 97 -6.39 -9.13 -7.48
CA ALA A 97 -7.32 -9.64 -8.49
C ALA A 97 -8.40 -10.55 -7.86
N ARG A 98 -8.01 -11.45 -6.95
CA ARG A 98 -8.93 -12.35 -6.24
C ARG A 98 -9.84 -11.61 -5.28
N GLN A 99 -9.30 -10.64 -4.53
CA GLN A 99 -10.12 -9.87 -3.59
C GLN A 99 -11.15 -9.02 -4.34
N LEU A 100 -10.75 -8.36 -5.44
CA LEU A 100 -11.68 -7.61 -6.29
C LEU A 100 -12.75 -8.52 -6.90
N ALA A 101 -12.39 -9.73 -7.32
CA ALA A 101 -13.37 -10.71 -7.81
C ALA A 101 -14.40 -11.07 -6.72
N ARG A 102 -13.98 -11.27 -5.47
CA ARG A 102 -14.88 -11.51 -4.34
C ARG A 102 -15.77 -10.31 -4.02
N PHE A 103 -15.24 -9.10 -4.07
CA PHE A 103 -16.05 -7.89 -3.94
C PHE A 103 -17.04 -7.72 -5.09
N SER A 104 -16.67 -8.14 -6.31
CA SER A 104 -17.60 -8.15 -7.45
C SER A 104 -18.78 -9.09 -7.25
N GLU A 105 -18.55 -10.27 -6.68
CA GLU A 105 -19.63 -11.20 -6.30
C GLU A 105 -20.55 -10.58 -5.21
N ALA A 106 -20.04 -9.67 -4.41
CA ALA A 106 -20.80 -8.94 -3.39
C ALA A 106 -21.45 -7.64 -3.91
N GLY A 107 -21.38 -7.37 -5.22
CA GLY A 107 -22.06 -6.25 -5.87
C GLY A 107 -21.17 -5.06 -6.23
N LEU A 108 -19.85 -5.15 -6.04
CA LEU A 108 -18.93 -4.11 -6.51
C LEU A 108 -18.72 -4.25 -8.03
N GLU A 109 -18.89 -3.17 -8.79
CA GLU A 109 -18.52 -3.10 -10.20
C GLU A 109 -16.99 -3.02 -10.34
N VAL A 110 -16.36 -4.03 -10.92
CA VAL A 110 -14.92 -4.06 -11.16
C VAL A 110 -14.66 -4.01 -12.66
N VAL A 111 -14.26 -2.86 -13.15
CA VAL A 111 -13.87 -2.64 -14.53
C VAL A 111 -12.40 -2.98 -14.70
N LYS A 112 -12.10 -3.97 -15.54
CA LYS A 112 -10.73 -4.36 -15.86
C LYS A 112 -10.34 -3.83 -17.23
N ILE A 113 -9.29 -3.03 -17.29
CA ILE A 113 -8.71 -2.57 -18.55
C ILE A 113 -7.56 -3.50 -18.97
N PRO A 114 -7.25 -3.62 -20.28
CA PRO A 114 -6.11 -4.39 -20.74
C PRO A 114 -4.81 -3.95 -20.05
N ALA A 115 -3.94 -4.91 -19.72
CA ALA A 115 -2.62 -4.63 -19.12
C ALA A 115 -1.55 -4.28 -20.16
N SER A 116 -1.92 -4.21 -21.45
CA SER A 116 -1.07 -3.63 -22.49
C SER A 116 -0.97 -2.11 -22.27
N ILE A 117 0.22 -1.61 -22.01
CA ILE A 117 0.45 -0.17 -21.88
C ILE A 117 0.69 0.38 -23.30
N ASP A 118 -0.36 0.41 -24.07
CA ASP A 118 -0.42 0.96 -25.43
C ASP A 118 -1.05 2.37 -25.43
N GLU A 119 -1.24 2.92 -26.61
CA GLU A 119 -1.81 4.25 -26.82
C GLU A 119 -3.26 4.40 -26.31
N ASP A 120 -4.00 3.30 -26.17
CA ASP A 120 -5.38 3.28 -25.67
C ASP A 120 -5.47 3.18 -24.14
N PHE A 121 -4.37 2.90 -23.44
CA PHE A 121 -4.38 2.62 -22.00
C PHE A 121 -4.98 3.76 -21.16
N LEU A 122 -4.53 4.99 -21.40
CA LEU A 122 -5.05 6.18 -20.70
C LEU A 122 -6.51 6.46 -21.08
N ALA A 123 -6.85 6.32 -22.36
CA ALA A 123 -8.20 6.49 -22.84
C ALA A 123 -9.15 5.46 -22.21
N ASN A 124 -8.70 4.21 -22.03
CA ASN A 124 -9.48 3.16 -21.34
C ASN A 124 -9.76 3.52 -19.88
N ILE A 125 -8.81 4.13 -19.16
CA ILE A 125 -9.06 4.63 -17.81
C ILE A 125 -10.08 5.75 -17.86
N GLN A 126 -9.84 6.78 -18.67
CA GLN A 126 -10.67 7.99 -18.73
C GLN A 126 -12.12 7.70 -19.15
N ASN A 127 -12.33 6.84 -20.14
CA ASN A 127 -13.67 6.49 -20.64
C ASN A 127 -14.49 5.68 -19.64
N ASN A 128 -13.85 5.02 -18.67
CA ASN A 128 -14.52 4.25 -17.65
C ASN A 128 -14.74 5.02 -16.33
N LEU A 129 -14.14 6.21 -16.19
CA LEU A 129 -14.36 7.07 -15.01
C LEU A 129 -15.75 7.72 -15.05
N ASP A 130 -16.46 7.65 -13.92
CA ASP A 130 -17.74 8.31 -13.71
C ASP A 130 -17.98 8.64 -12.23
N ASN A 131 -19.17 9.18 -11.91
CA ASN A 131 -19.54 9.54 -10.54
C ASN A 131 -19.73 8.36 -9.58
N LYS A 132 -19.74 7.12 -10.07
CA LYS A 132 -19.82 5.90 -9.28
C LYS A 132 -18.43 5.32 -8.96
N THR A 133 -17.37 5.86 -9.54
CA THR A 133 -16.02 5.35 -9.37
C THR A 133 -15.48 5.74 -8.00
N SER A 134 -15.12 4.75 -7.18
CA SER A 134 -14.48 4.93 -5.88
C SER A 134 -12.99 5.10 -5.98
N ALA A 135 -12.33 4.35 -6.85
CA ALA A 135 -10.89 4.44 -7.05
C ALA A 135 -10.44 3.85 -8.40
N VAL A 136 -9.25 4.25 -8.81
CA VAL A 136 -8.45 3.57 -9.84
C VAL A 136 -7.30 2.85 -9.14
N MET A 137 -7.05 1.57 -9.50
CA MET A 137 -6.00 0.74 -8.90
C MET A 137 -5.15 0.12 -9.99
N ILE A 138 -3.86 0.47 -10.03
CA ILE A 138 -2.94 0.08 -11.10
C ILE A 138 -1.60 -0.34 -10.51
N SER A 139 -1.06 -1.46 -10.96
CA SER A 139 0.32 -1.83 -10.68
C SER A 139 1.30 -0.93 -11.43
N ARG A 140 2.37 -0.50 -10.74
CA ARG A 140 3.48 0.19 -11.38
C ARG A 140 4.35 -0.76 -12.20
N VAL A 141 4.59 -1.95 -11.68
CA VAL A 141 5.34 -3.00 -12.39
C VAL A 141 4.47 -4.27 -12.42
N TYR A 142 4.10 -4.69 -13.61
CA TYR A 142 3.27 -5.88 -13.78
C TYR A 142 4.07 -7.17 -13.51
N PHE A 143 3.59 -7.99 -12.57
CA PHE A 143 4.33 -9.16 -12.09
C PHE A 143 4.57 -10.24 -13.12
N GLN A 144 3.72 -10.39 -14.11
CA GLN A 144 3.84 -11.41 -15.14
C GLN A 144 4.84 -11.03 -16.24
N SER A 145 4.84 -9.76 -16.63
CA SER A 145 5.60 -9.26 -17.78
C SER A 145 6.86 -8.51 -17.39
N GLY A 146 6.92 -7.97 -16.16
CA GLY A 146 7.93 -7.01 -15.74
C GLY A 146 7.78 -5.64 -16.42
N LEU A 147 6.66 -5.41 -17.13
CA LEU A 147 6.38 -4.14 -17.79
C LEU A 147 6.20 -3.04 -16.76
N ILE A 148 6.96 -1.96 -16.92
CA ILE A 148 6.88 -0.76 -16.07
C ILE A 148 5.84 0.17 -16.68
N ASN A 149 4.85 0.60 -15.89
CA ASN A 149 3.86 1.58 -16.33
C ASN A 149 4.48 3.00 -16.33
N PRO A 150 4.65 3.62 -17.49
CA PRO A 150 5.25 4.95 -17.59
C PRO A 150 4.26 6.10 -17.37
N HIS A 151 2.96 5.79 -17.19
CA HIS A 151 1.87 6.77 -17.24
C HIS A 151 1.31 7.13 -15.87
N LEU A 152 2.05 6.90 -14.76
CA LEU A 152 1.52 7.16 -13.42
C LEU A 152 1.14 8.62 -13.22
N CYS A 153 1.95 9.54 -13.74
CA CYS A 153 1.70 10.99 -13.68
C CYS A 153 0.39 11.37 -14.40
N GLU A 154 0.21 10.86 -15.62
CA GLU A 154 -1.00 11.11 -16.42
C GLU A 154 -2.23 10.48 -15.77
N ILE A 155 -2.12 9.26 -15.26
CA ILE A 155 -3.23 8.60 -14.54
C ILE A 155 -3.60 9.40 -13.29
N ALA A 156 -2.62 9.83 -12.50
CA ALA A 156 -2.86 10.65 -11.30
C ALA A 156 -3.58 11.96 -11.67
N LYS A 157 -3.16 12.61 -12.75
CA LYS A 157 -3.84 13.82 -13.26
C LYS A 157 -5.29 13.54 -13.65
N ILE A 158 -5.54 12.49 -14.44
CA ILE A 158 -6.89 12.08 -14.85
C ILE A 158 -7.75 11.80 -13.61
N CYS A 159 -7.23 11.03 -12.65
CA CYS A 159 -7.93 10.72 -11.42
C CYS A 159 -8.30 11.97 -10.60
N ARG A 160 -7.35 12.91 -10.48
CA ARG A 160 -7.54 14.18 -9.77
C ARG A 160 -8.62 15.03 -10.41
N GLU A 161 -8.63 15.15 -11.74
CA GLU A 161 -9.64 15.90 -12.50
C GLU A 161 -11.06 15.35 -12.28
N HIS A 162 -11.18 14.05 -11.97
CA HIS A 162 -12.46 13.39 -11.70
C HIS A 162 -12.77 13.25 -10.18
N GLY A 163 -11.87 13.70 -9.31
CA GLY A 163 -12.03 13.57 -7.86
C GLY A 163 -12.05 12.11 -7.39
N VAL A 164 -11.28 11.24 -8.07
CA VAL A 164 -11.16 9.81 -7.79
C VAL A 164 -9.75 9.51 -7.31
N PRO A 165 -9.55 8.81 -6.18
CA PRO A 165 -8.23 8.45 -5.70
C PRO A 165 -7.54 7.43 -6.62
N LEU A 166 -6.22 7.58 -6.78
CA LEU A 166 -5.35 6.59 -7.42
C LEU A 166 -4.63 5.75 -6.36
N VAL A 167 -4.68 4.43 -6.52
CA VAL A 167 -3.89 3.47 -5.74
C VAL A 167 -2.88 2.80 -6.67
N ILE A 168 -1.63 2.88 -6.30
CA ILE A 168 -0.52 2.29 -7.04
C ILE A 168 -0.03 1.06 -6.27
N ASP A 169 -0.05 -0.12 -6.89
CA ASP A 169 0.65 -1.29 -6.36
C ASP A 169 2.11 -1.23 -6.82
N ASP A 170 2.99 -0.88 -5.89
CA ASP A 170 4.43 -0.79 -6.14
C ASP A 170 5.22 -1.97 -5.53
N TYR A 171 4.56 -3.06 -5.24
CA TYR A 171 5.20 -4.24 -4.64
C TYR A 171 6.39 -4.75 -5.45
N HIS A 172 6.31 -4.68 -6.78
CA HIS A 172 7.36 -5.13 -7.71
C HIS A 172 8.28 -4.01 -8.16
N GLY A 173 7.98 -2.76 -7.86
CA GLY A 173 8.79 -1.60 -8.23
C GLY A 173 9.68 -1.07 -7.11
N THR A 174 9.20 -1.16 -5.88
CA THR A 174 9.92 -0.63 -4.71
C THR A 174 11.33 -1.23 -4.60
N ASN A 175 12.33 -0.36 -4.43
CA ASN A 175 13.76 -0.68 -4.30
C ASN A 175 14.42 -1.28 -5.56
N VAL A 176 13.75 -1.26 -6.71
CA VAL A 176 14.31 -1.73 -7.98
C VAL A 176 14.08 -0.76 -9.13
N VAL A 177 12.98 -0.05 -9.13
CA VAL A 177 12.70 1.01 -10.12
C VAL A 177 12.55 2.34 -9.39
N PRO A 178 13.41 3.35 -9.67
CA PRO A 178 13.31 4.65 -9.00
C PRO A 178 11.94 5.32 -9.21
N LEU A 179 11.44 6.00 -8.18
CA LEU A 179 10.22 6.80 -8.23
C LEU A 179 10.37 8.00 -7.31
N SER A 180 10.20 9.20 -7.84
CA SER A 180 10.05 10.41 -7.05
C SER A 180 8.58 10.82 -7.03
N ILE A 181 7.94 10.77 -5.87
CA ILE A 181 6.55 11.19 -5.70
C ILE A 181 6.39 12.65 -6.03
N ARG A 182 7.35 13.47 -5.60
CA ARG A 182 7.35 14.93 -5.83
C ARG A 182 7.50 15.26 -7.31
N ASP A 183 8.50 14.67 -7.99
CA ASP A 183 8.79 15.02 -9.39
C ASP A 183 7.68 14.53 -10.34
N GLU A 184 6.99 13.45 -9.98
CA GLU A 184 5.89 12.88 -10.75
C GLU A 184 4.51 13.40 -10.32
N GLY A 185 4.42 14.28 -9.30
CA GLY A 185 3.16 14.88 -8.86
C GLY A 185 2.18 13.84 -8.31
N LEU A 186 2.68 12.89 -7.50
CA LEU A 186 1.93 11.76 -6.95
C LEU A 186 1.56 11.94 -5.47
N GLU A 187 1.66 13.16 -4.91
CA GLU A 187 1.48 13.44 -3.48
C GLU A 187 0.08 13.07 -2.96
N ASP A 188 -0.91 13.09 -3.82
CA ASP A 188 -2.31 12.76 -3.51
C ASP A 188 -2.68 11.28 -3.74
N THR A 189 -1.69 10.43 -4.07
CA THR A 189 -1.92 9.01 -4.35
C THR A 189 -1.71 8.12 -3.13
N PHE A 190 -2.25 6.89 -3.22
CA PHE A 190 -2.00 5.81 -2.28
C PHE A 190 -1.02 4.83 -2.92
N ILE A 191 -0.04 4.31 -2.16
CA ILE A 191 0.95 3.35 -2.69
C ILE A 191 1.03 2.15 -1.75
N LEU A 192 0.77 0.96 -2.29
CA LEU A 192 0.97 -0.31 -1.61
C LEU A 192 2.41 -0.80 -1.80
N ILE A 193 3.10 -1.06 -0.70
CA ILE A 193 4.52 -1.36 -0.66
C ILE A 193 4.74 -2.69 0.05
N GLY A 194 5.43 -3.62 -0.59
CA GLY A 194 5.72 -4.92 -0.01
C GLY A 194 7.15 -5.07 0.47
N GLY A 195 7.35 -5.64 1.66
CA GLY A 195 8.65 -5.69 2.31
C GLY A 195 9.55 -6.86 1.91
N TYR A 196 9.02 -8.03 1.56
CA TYR A 196 9.87 -9.23 1.48
C TYR A 196 10.60 -9.45 0.15
N LYS A 197 10.18 -8.78 -0.94
CA LYS A 197 10.82 -8.91 -2.25
C LYS A 197 12.13 -8.12 -2.29
N TYR A 198 12.18 -7.05 -3.06
CA TYR A 198 13.41 -6.28 -3.28
C TYR A 198 13.89 -5.47 -2.08
N LEU A 199 12.99 -5.13 -1.14
CA LEU A 199 13.37 -4.49 0.13
C LEU A 199 14.09 -5.43 1.08
N GLN A 200 13.88 -6.75 0.99
CA GLN A 200 14.49 -7.76 1.87
C GLN A 200 14.26 -7.52 3.37
N TRP A 201 13.11 -6.93 3.72
CA TRP A 201 12.73 -6.64 5.12
C TRP A 201 12.06 -7.82 5.82
N GLY A 202 12.07 -9.01 5.18
CA GLY A 202 11.38 -10.20 5.67
C GLY A 202 9.87 -10.12 5.44
N GLU A 203 9.17 -11.14 5.89
CA GLU A 203 7.72 -11.20 5.82
C GLU A 203 7.09 -10.16 6.76
N ALA A 204 5.84 -9.80 6.51
CA ALA A 204 5.03 -8.96 7.39
C ALA A 204 5.52 -7.49 7.59
N ASN A 205 6.30 -6.95 6.69
CA ASN A 205 6.69 -5.54 6.70
C ASN A 205 6.18 -4.85 5.44
N CYS A 206 4.86 -4.76 5.34
CA CYS A 206 4.19 -4.06 4.24
C CYS A 206 3.73 -2.68 4.70
N PHE A 207 3.69 -1.73 3.76
CA PHE A 207 3.29 -0.36 4.05
C PHE A 207 2.24 0.11 3.04
N LEU A 208 1.34 0.96 3.53
CA LEU A 208 0.51 1.82 2.70
C LEU A 208 1.00 3.25 2.89
N ARG A 209 1.47 3.86 1.81
CA ARG A 209 1.67 5.31 1.74
C ARG A 209 0.33 5.98 1.44
N PHE A 210 0.04 7.07 2.13
CA PHE A 210 -1.15 7.89 1.89
C PHE A 210 -0.86 9.39 2.06
N PRO A 211 -1.68 10.29 1.45
CA PRO A 211 -1.51 11.73 1.54
C PRO A 211 -1.57 12.24 2.99
N LYS A 212 -0.79 13.28 3.31
CA LYS A 212 -0.80 13.90 4.65
C LYS A 212 -2.16 14.44 5.10
N ASP A 213 -2.98 14.84 4.13
CA ASP A 213 -4.32 15.41 4.37
C ASP A 213 -5.44 14.35 4.22
N CYS A 214 -5.08 13.05 4.26
CA CYS A 214 -6.03 11.95 4.16
C CYS A 214 -6.97 11.95 5.36
N THR A 215 -8.28 11.96 5.08
CA THR A 215 -9.34 11.92 6.08
C THR A 215 -10.13 10.61 6.04
N LEU A 216 -9.66 9.63 5.29
CA LEU A 216 -10.30 8.33 5.20
C LEU A 216 -10.27 7.60 6.54
N ARG A 217 -11.35 6.89 6.82
CA ARG A 217 -11.54 6.16 8.08
C ARG A 217 -11.93 4.72 7.79
N PRO A 218 -11.06 3.75 8.02
CA PRO A 218 -11.36 2.35 7.75
C PRO A 218 -12.44 1.84 8.70
N VAL A 219 -13.34 1.02 8.19
CA VAL A 219 -14.28 0.24 9.00
C VAL A 219 -13.56 -0.95 9.62
N ILE A 220 -12.59 -1.53 8.89
CA ILE A 220 -11.74 -2.60 9.41
C ILE A 220 -10.59 -1.96 10.15
N THR A 221 -10.56 -2.13 11.46
CA THR A 221 -9.60 -1.51 12.37
C THR A 221 -9.23 -2.46 13.50
N GLY A 222 -8.23 -2.12 14.29
CA GLY A 222 -7.75 -2.90 15.43
C GLY A 222 -7.24 -2.01 16.56
N TRP A 223 -6.68 -2.64 17.60
CA TRP A 223 -6.22 -1.91 18.79
C TRP A 223 -5.03 -0.99 18.54
N PHE A 224 -4.22 -1.28 17.52
CA PHE A 224 -3.10 -0.43 17.10
C PHE A 224 -3.58 0.93 16.55
N ALA A 225 -4.76 1.00 15.96
CA ALA A 225 -5.30 2.25 15.39
C ALA A 225 -5.54 3.36 16.43
N SER A 226 -5.28 3.11 17.69
CA SER A 226 -5.34 4.11 18.77
C SER A 226 -4.36 3.78 19.90
N PHE A 227 -3.20 3.26 19.56
CA PHE A 227 -2.22 2.76 20.53
C PHE A 227 -1.86 3.80 21.60
N ASP A 228 -1.58 5.04 21.21
CA ASP A 228 -1.25 6.12 22.14
C ASP A 228 -2.39 6.48 23.09
N SER A 229 -3.61 6.12 22.76
CA SER A 229 -4.78 6.38 23.60
C SER A 229 -5.15 5.21 24.51
N LEU A 230 -4.50 4.06 24.41
CA LEU A 230 -4.81 2.87 25.22
C LEU A 230 -4.68 3.10 26.73
N GLN A 231 -3.82 4.00 27.15
CA GLN A 231 -3.65 4.38 28.56
C GLN A 231 -4.72 5.38 29.04
N LYS A 232 -5.48 5.98 28.13
CA LYS A 232 -6.57 6.90 28.44
C LYS A 232 -7.89 6.13 28.46
N LYS A 233 -8.88 6.61 29.23
CA LYS A 233 -10.24 6.05 29.18
C LYS A 233 -10.77 6.20 27.76
N GLN A 234 -10.92 5.08 27.06
CA GLN A 234 -11.38 5.08 25.68
C GLN A 234 -12.87 5.44 25.60
N ASP A 235 -13.20 6.32 24.68
CA ASP A 235 -14.56 6.64 24.30
C ASP A 235 -14.90 5.89 23.00
N PHE A 236 -15.42 4.69 23.13
CA PHE A 236 -15.79 3.84 22.00
C PHE A 236 -16.96 4.39 21.15
N SER A 237 -17.57 5.51 21.55
CA SER A 237 -18.55 6.20 20.72
C SER A 237 -17.92 7.02 19.61
N LYS A 238 -16.61 7.33 19.70
CA LYS A 238 -15.89 8.07 18.70
C LYS A 238 -15.33 7.12 17.64
N PRO A 239 -15.42 7.53 16.36
CA PRO A 239 -14.83 6.77 15.27
C PRO A 239 -13.30 6.71 15.41
N VAL A 240 -12.72 5.58 15.01
CA VAL A 240 -11.27 5.39 14.91
C VAL A 240 -10.77 5.96 13.58
N GLU A 241 -9.62 6.57 13.57
CA GLU A 241 -8.96 7.13 12.38
C GLU A 241 -7.79 6.24 11.97
N PHE A 242 -7.32 6.36 10.72
CA PHE A 242 -6.00 5.85 10.38
C PHE A 242 -4.98 6.64 11.20
N ASP A 243 -4.19 5.93 11.97
CA ASP A 243 -3.08 6.53 12.68
C ASP A 243 -1.77 6.17 11.94
N PRO A 244 -1.05 7.15 11.39
CA PRO A 244 0.23 6.89 10.73
C PRO A 244 1.34 6.49 11.72
N GLY A 245 1.07 6.56 12.99
CA GLY A 245 1.95 6.11 14.06
C GLY A 245 1.84 4.61 14.37
N ASP A 246 0.78 3.97 13.91
CA ASP A 246 0.44 2.60 14.30
C ASP A 246 0.90 1.54 13.30
#